data_d76719f71a12c5b965d16ce5c49f6fa7
#
_entry.id   d76719f71a12c5b965d16ce5c49f6fa7
#
_cell.length_a   1.000
_cell.length_b   1.000
_cell.length_c   1.000
_cell.angle_alpha   90.00
_cell.angle_beta   90.00
_cell.angle_gamma   90.00
#
_symmetry.space_group_name_H-M   'P 1'
#
loop_
_entity.id
_entity.type
_entity.pdbx_description
1 polymer ?
#
loop_
_entity_poly.entity_id
_entity_poly.type
_entity_poly.pdbx_seq_one_letter_code
_entity_poly.pdbx_strand_id
1 'polypeptide(L)'
;MQELLDATQAYLQGNDYKPRVLPHPYAFNLFSHNAAVDPVSLYNEEELKMMRETRKIFNDSEIRISATCVRVPVLRAHCEALNVEFSEAISPSDVRRYLEGRPGIRLVDDPQHNYFPMPREASGQDDVLVGRIRQDISDPSNRSIAMFVSGDQLLKGAALNGIQIAELLVKNGLGAAAA
;
A
#
# COMPACT_ATOMS: atom_id res chain seq x y z
N MET A 1 -5.09 -14.65 8.33
CA MET A 1 -5.77 -14.00 9.49
C MET A 1 -5.85 -14.95 10.70
N GLN A 2 -6.37 -16.16 10.54
CA GLN A 2 -6.52 -17.09 11.67
C GLN A 2 -5.19 -17.39 12.37
N GLU A 3 -4.11 -17.62 11.63
CA GLU A 3 -2.79 -17.87 12.20
C GLU A 3 -2.28 -16.74 13.12
N LEU A 4 -2.59 -15.47 12.78
CA LEU A 4 -2.22 -14.34 13.65
C LEU A 4 -3.03 -14.37 14.97
N LEU A 5 -4.31 -14.68 14.90
CA LEU A 5 -5.16 -14.78 16.10
C LEU A 5 -4.70 -15.93 17.01
N ASP A 6 -4.46 -17.10 16.42
CA ASP A 6 -4.02 -18.29 17.16
C ASP A 6 -2.63 -18.06 17.81
N ALA A 7 -1.70 -17.46 17.05
CA ALA A 7 -0.37 -17.11 17.54
C ALA A 7 -0.42 -16.06 18.66
N THR A 8 -1.31 -15.07 18.54
CA THR A 8 -1.52 -14.06 19.58
C THR A 8 -2.06 -14.68 20.86
N GLN A 9 -3.06 -15.55 20.73
CA GLN A 9 -3.63 -16.25 21.90
C GLN A 9 -2.58 -17.14 22.59
N ALA A 10 -1.81 -17.90 21.84
CA ALA A 10 -0.75 -18.73 22.39
C ALA A 10 0.29 -17.89 23.14
N TYR A 11 0.74 -16.79 22.52
CA TYR A 11 1.69 -15.86 23.13
C TYR A 11 1.20 -15.30 24.47
N LEU A 12 -0.06 -14.85 24.53
CA LEU A 12 -0.67 -14.31 25.76
C LEU A 12 -0.83 -15.34 26.87
N GLN A 13 -0.91 -16.62 26.50
CA GLN A 13 -0.97 -17.75 27.43
C GLN A 13 0.40 -18.30 27.84
N GLY A 14 1.49 -17.72 27.33
CA GLY A 14 2.85 -18.19 27.57
C GLY A 14 3.19 -19.50 26.84
N ASN A 15 2.44 -19.84 25.81
CA ASN A 15 2.63 -21.05 25.02
C ASN A 15 3.41 -20.75 23.75
N ASP A 16 4.20 -21.72 23.31
CA ASP A 16 4.85 -21.69 22.00
C ASP A 16 3.79 -21.88 20.89
N TYR A 17 3.98 -21.15 19.79
CA TYR A 17 3.19 -21.31 18.58
C TYR A 17 4.08 -21.67 17.39
N LYS A 18 3.82 -22.82 16.78
CA LYS A 18 4.51 -23.23 15.57
C LYS A 18 3.75 -22.72 14.34
N PRO A 19 4.33 -21.81 13.54
CA PRO A 19 3.71 -21.30 12.31
C PRO A 19 3.38 -22.45 11.33
N ARG A 20 2.28 -22.30 10.58
CA ARG A 20 1.82 -23.28 9.59
C ARG A 20 1.82 -22.72 8.17
N VAL A 21 1.53 -21.42 8.02
CA VAL A 21 1.41 -20.72 6.74
C VAL A 21 2.60 -19.80 6.51
N LEU A 22 3.01 -19.08 7.54
CA LEU A 22 4.13 -18.15 7.46
C LEU A 22 5.43 -18.82 7.96
N PRO A 23 6.61 -18.38 7.49
CA PRO A 23 7.87 -19.01 7.87
C PRO A 23 8.33 -18.70 9.31
N HIS A 24 7.78 -17.64 9.91
CA HIS A 24 8.15 -17.15 11.23
C HIS A 24 6.91 -16.87 12.09
N PRO A 25 7.04 -16.90 13.44
CA PRO A 25 5.96 -16.46 14.33
C PRO A 25 5.53 -15.03 13.96
N TYR A 26 4.23 -14.83 13.83
CA TYR A 26 3.67 -13.58 13.30
C TYR A 26 3.20 -12.60 14.39
N ALA A 27 2.68 -13.14 15.51
CA ALA A 27 2.22 -12.31 16.62
C ALA A 27 3.39 -11.49 17.21
N PHE A 28 3.20 -10.18 17.34
CA PHE A 28 4.20 -9.24 17.91
C PHE A 28 5.57 -9.29 17.24
N ASN A 29 5.63 -9.70 15.98
CA ASN A 29 6.86 -9.84 15.22
C ASN A 29 6.76 -9.12 13.86
N LEU A 30 7.90 -8.77 13.29
CA LEU A 30 8.03 -8.19 11.96
C LEU A 30 9.16 -8.92 11.24
N PHE A 31 8.94 -9.29 9.97
CA PHE A 31 9.95 -9.99 9.18
C PHE A 31 9.79 -9.68 7.68
N SER A 32 10.85 -9.90 6.91
CA SER A 32 10.83 -9.70 5.46
C SER A 32 9.72 -10.53 4.80
N HIS A 33 9.12 -10.02 3.75
CA HIS A 33 8.14 -10.76 2.97
C HIS A 33 8.71 -12.11 2.54
N ASN A 34 7.89 -13.16 2.67
CA ASN A 34 8.31 -14.56 2.50
C ASN A 34 8.36 -15.05 1.03
N ALA A 35 8.34 -14.14 0.06
CA ALA A 35 8.64 -14.49 -1.33
C ALA A 35 10.12 -14.83 -1.53
N ALA A 36 10.42 -15.59 -2.58
CA ALA A 36 11.79 -15.96 -2.91
C ALA A 36 12.67 -14.71 -3.12
N VAL A 37 13.89 -14.77 -2.63
CA VAL A 37 14.89 -13.70 -2.81
C VAL A 37 15.73 -14.03 -4.03
N ASP A 38 15.84 -13.08 -4.96
CA ASP A 38 16.75 -13.17 -6.10
C ASP A 38 18.20 -13.11 -5.61
N PRO A 39 19.04 -14.11 -5.94
CA PRO A 39 20.38 -14.22 -5.37
C PRO A 39 21.37 -13.15 -5.89
N VAL A 40 21.03 -12.43 -6.94
CA VAL A 40 21.89 -11.42 -7.55
C VAL A 40 21.52 -10.03 -7.04
N SER A 41 20.26 -9.64 -7.14
CA SER A 41 19.77 -8.31 -6.74
C SER A 41 19.47 -8.22 -5.25
N LEU A 42 19.27 -9.36 -4.58
CA LEU A 42 18.85 -9.50 -3.18
C LEU A 42 17.45 -8.93 -2.88
N TYR A 43 16.71 -8.53 -3.91
CA TYR A 43 15.28 -8.21 -3.78
C TYR A 43 14.45 -9.48 -3.75
N ASN A 44 13.39 -9.50 -2.96
CA ASN A 44 12.42 -10.58 -3.06
C ASN A 44 11.45 -10.37 -4.24
N GLU A 45 10.77 -11.43 -4.63
CA GLU A 45 9.88 -11.40 -5.81
C GLU A 45 8.73 -10.39 -5.67
N GLU A 46 8.21 -10.14 -4.46
CA GLU A 46 7.17 -9.14 -4.23
C GLU A 46 7.70 -7.71 -4.47
N GLU A 47 8.90 -7.41 -4.02
CA GLU A 47 9.57 -6.13 -4.26
C GLU A 47 9.82 -5.89 -5.75
N LEU A 48 10.33 -6.90 -6.46
CA LEU A 48 10.52 -6.85 -7.90
C LEU A 48 9.20 -6.70 -8.66
N LYS A 49 8.14 -7.35 -8.18
CA LYS A 49 6.79 -7.22 -8.72
C LYS A 49 6.27 -5.79 -8.59
N MET A 50 6.39 -5.16 -7.43
CA MET A 50 6.00 -3.77 -7.23
C MET A 50 6.68 -2.83 -8.22
N MET A 51 7.98 -2.99 -8.44
CA MET A 51 8.72 -2.17 -9.41
C MET A 51 8.22 -2.36 -10.85
N ARG A 52 7.99 -3.61 -11.26
CA ARG A 52 7.54 -3.95 -12.62
C ARG A 52 6.10 -3.50 -12.87
N GLU A 53 5.21 -3.76 -11.91
CA GLU A 53 3.79 -3.41 -12.03
C GLU A 53 3.56 -1.91 -12.01
N THR A 54 4.26 -1.16 -11.17
CA THR A 54 4.18 0.31 -11.16
C THR A 54 4.57 0.89 -12.52
N ARG A 55 5.71 0.49 -13.09
CA ARG A 55 6.12 0.92 -14.42
C ARG A 55 5.08 0.57 -15.49
N LYS A 56 4.51 -0.63 -15.42
CA LYS A 56 3.46 -1.07 -16.35
C LYS A 56 2.19 -0.24 -16.22
N ILE A 57 1.72 0.04 -15.00
CA ILE A 57 0.50 0.80 -14.74
C ILE A 57 0.64 2.25 -15.20
N PHE A 58 1.77 2.88 -14.93
CA PHE A 58 2.06 4.24 -15.38
C PHE A 58 2.47 4.31 -16.86
N ASN A 59 2.70 3.16 -17.52
CA ASN A 59 3.25 3.06 -18.87
C ASN A 59 4.53 3.88 -19.02
N ASP A 60 5.40 3.82 -18.02
CA ASP A 60 6.65 4.55 -17.95
C ASP A 60 7.76 3.64 -17.41
N SER A 61 8.71 3.28 -18.29
CA SER A 61 9.86 2.43 -17.93
C SER A 61 10.91 3.15 -17.10
N GLU A 62 10.91 4.48 -17.15
CA GLU A 62 11.96 5.32 -16.55
C GLU A 62 11.69 5.66 -15.08
N ILE A 63 10.49 5.38 -14.57
CA ILE A 63 10.18 5.58 -13.14
C ILE A 63 11.16 4.75 -12.30
N ARG A 64 11.90 5.45 -11.45
CA ARG A 64 12.83 4.84 -10.49
C ARG A 64 12.07 4.45 -9.24
N ILE A 65 12.13 3.17 -8.88
CA ILE A 65 11.38 2.61 -7.76
C ILE A 65 12.31 1.71 -6.96
N SER A 66 12.23 1.82 -5.64
CA SER A 66 12.79 0.85 -4.71
C SER A 66 11.72 0.52 -3.66
N ALA A 67 11.61 -0.74 -3.31
CA ALA A 67 10.64 -1.21 -2.34
C ALA A 67 11.31 -2.16 -1.34
N THR A 68 10.85 -2.12 -0.09
CA THR A 68 11.16 -3.14 0.92
C THR A 68 9.83 -3.64 1.47
N CYS A 69 9.54 -4.91 1.24
CA CYS A 69 8.30 -5.54 1.65
C CYS A 69 8.48 -6.33 2.94
N VAL A 70 7.65 -6.02 3.94
CA VAL A 70 7.67 -6.67 5.25
C VAL A 70 6.29 -7.19 5.64
N ARG A 71 6.27 -8.25 6.43
CA ARG A 71 5.07 -8.73 7.12
C ARG A 71 4.95 -8.03 8.46
N VAL A 72 3.84 -7.35 8.67
CA VAL A 72 3.49 -6.70 9.94
C VAL A 72 2.26 -7.37 10.54
N PRO A 73 2.15 -7.50 11.87
CA PRO A 73 1.10 -8.29 12.53
C PRO A 73 -0.24 -7.54 12.57
N VAL A 74 -0.76 -7.22 11.39
CA VAL A 74 -2.11 -6.67 11.19
C VAL A 74 -3.00 -7.71 10.53
N LEU A 75 -4.28 -7.69 10.87
CA LEU A 75 -5.23 -8.70 10.38
C LEU A 75 -5.56 -8.52 8.90
N ARG A 76 -5.68 -7.28 8.43
CA ARG A 76 -6.11 -6.94 7.08
C ARG A 76 -5.69 -5.52 6.74
N ALA A 77 -5.65 -5.19 5.48
CA ALA A 77 -5.18 -3.97 4.86
C ALA A 77 -3.65 -3.85 4.79
N HIS A 78 -3.18 -3.37 3.65
CA HIS A 78 -1.78 -3.03 3.43
C HIS A 78 -1.53 -1.58 3.81
N CYS A 79 -0.30 -1.27 4.20
CA CYS A 79 0.17 0.07 4.42
C CYS A 79 1.48 0.30 3.68
N GLU A 80 1.69 1.51 3.20
CA GLU A 80 2.90 1.92 2.51
C GLU A 80 3.34 3.28 3.00
N ALA A 81 4.60 3.39 3.41
CA ALA A 81 5.26 4.66 3.62
C ALA A 81 5.95 5.05 2.31
N LEU A 82 5.45 6.07 1.65
CA LEU A 82 5.92 6.52 0.35
C LEU A 82 6.79 7.75 0.49
N ASN A 83 7.88 7.80 -0.27
CA ASN A 83 8.62 9.00 -0.60
C ASN A 83 8.62 9.13 -2.12
N VAL A 84 8.06 10.21 -2.65
CA VAL A 84 7.86 10.41 -4.08
C VAL A 84 8.58 11.67 -4.52
N GLU A 85 9.56 11.52 -5.41
CA GLU A 85 10.24 12.64 -6.07
C GLU A 85 9.54 12.97 -7.39
N PHE A 86 9.16 14.23 -7.57
CA PHE A 86 8.54 14.77 -8.77
C PHE A 86 9.56 15.47 -9.67
N SER A 87 9.21 15.69 -10.93
CA SER A 87 10.04 16.45 -11.88
C SER A 87 10.18 17.91 -11.49
N GLU A 88 9.17 18.47 -10.82
CA GLU A 88 9.10 19.87 -10.41
C GLU A 88 8.82 19.98 -8.90
N ALA A 89 9.11 21.17 -8.35
CA ALA A 89 8.80 21.45 -6.96
C ALA A 89 7.27 21.42 -6.74
N ILE A 90 6.86 20.80 -5.65
CA ILE A 90 5.45 20.63 -5.28
C ILE A 90 5.28 20.81 -3.77
N SER A 91 4.20 21.45 -3.37
CA SER A 91 3.89 21.60 -1.95
C SER A 91 2.96 20.50 -1.42
N PRO A 92 3.01 20.19 -0.12
CA PRO A 92 2.03 19.28 0.50
C PRO A 92 0.58 19.73 0.34
N SER A 93 0.34 21.04 0.28
CA SER A 93 -1.00 21.61 0.02
C SER A 93 -1.49 21.34 -1.40
N ASP A 94 -0.59 21.39 -2.38
CA ASP A 94 -0.94 21.02 -3.75
C ASP A 94 -1.28 19.54 -3.87
N VAL A 95 -0.51 18.68 -3.23
CA VAL A 95 -0.79 17.23 -3.20
C VAL A 95 -2.17 16.96 -2.59
N ARG A 96 -2.50 17.58 -1.45
CA ARG A 96 -3.84 17.44 -0.83
C ARG A 96 -4.93 17.87 -1.80
N ARG A 97 -4.78 19.02 -2.42
CA ARG A 97 -5.75 19.55 -3.40
C ARG A 97 -5.94 18.61 -4.60
N TYR A 98 -4.87 17.97 -5.08
CA TYR A 98 -4.95 17.01 -6.18
C TYR A 98 -5.63 15.70 -5.79
N LEU A 99 -5.52 15.28 -4.54
CA LEU A 99 -6.09 14.04 -4.04
C LEU A 99 -7.54 14.22 -3.54
N GLU A 100 -7.90 15.41 -3.11
CA GLU A 100 -9.21 15.70 -2.54
C GLU A 100 -10.35 15.42 -3.54
N GLY A 101 -11.34 14.67 -3.08
CA GLY A 101 -12.52 14.32 -3.89
C GLY A 101 -12.25 13.36 -5.06
N ARG A 102 -11.07 12.79 -5.16
CA ARG A 102 -10.78 11.79 -6.20
C ARG A 102 -11.43 10.45 -5.87
N PRO A 103 -12.10 9.81 -6.86
CA PRO A 103 -12.69 8.48 -6.67
C PRO A 103 -11.68 7.46 -6.21
N GLY A 104 -12.03 6.67 -5.19
CA GLY A 104 -11.17 5.63 -4.63
C GLY A 104 -10.09 6.13 -3.69
N ILE A 105 -10.11 7.42 -3.32
CA ILE A 105 -9.18 8.05 -2.37
C ILE A 105 -9.97 8.77 -1.28
N ARG A 106 -9.56 8.58 -0.04
CA ARG A 106 -10.03 9.35 1.10
C ARG A 106 -8.85 9.94 1.86
N LEU A 107 -8.82 11.28 1.98
CA LEU A 107 -7.81 11.95 2.79
C LEU A 107 -8.09 11.73 4.28
N VAL A 108 -7.07 11.29 5.02
CA VAL A 108 -7.05 11.15 6.48
C VAL A 108 -5.75 11.79 6.95
N ASP A 109 -5.74 13.10 7.07
CA ASP A 109 -4.51 13.88 7.29
C ASP A 109 -4.76 15.00 8.31
N ASP A 110 -4.91 14.62 9.58
CA ASP A 110 -5.13 15.54 10.70
C ASP A 110 -3.90 15.56 11.64
N PRO A 111 -2.95 16.46 11.38
CA PRO A 111 -1.74 16.57 12.21
C PRO A 111 -2.01 17.14 13.60
N GLN A 112 -3.11 17.85 13.84
CA GLN A 112 -3.42 18.41 15.14
C GLN A 112 -3.79 17.32 16.15
N HIS A 113 -4.50 16.30 15.70
CA HIS A 113 -4.89 15.16 16.52
C HIS A 113 -4.02 13.92 16.30
N ASN A 114 -2.93 14.05 15.54
CA ASN A 114 -2.06 12.92 15.14
C ASN A 114 -2.87 11.75 14.53
N TYR A 115 -3.87 12.09 13.69
CA TYR A 115 -4.76 11.13 13.10
C TYR A 115 -4.49 10.98 11.60
N PHE A 116 -4.09 9.79 11.19
CA PHE A 116 -3.58 9.43 9.87
C PHE A 116 -4.09 8.06 9.45
N PRO A 117 -3.86 7.61 8.20
CA PRO A 117 -4.31 6.31 7.73
C PRO A 117 -3.88 5.16 8.64
N MET A 118 -4.82 4.26 8.94
CA MET A 118 -4.57 3.07 9.74
C MET A 118 -5.17 1.83 9.06
N PRO A 119 -4.48 0.66 9.11
CA PRO A 119 -4.98 -0.56 8.47
C PRO A 119 -6.31 -1.03 9.03
N ARG A 120 -6.58 -0.80 10.31
CA ARG A 120 -7.86 -1.13 10.95
C ARG A 120 -9.02 -0.36 10.34
N GLU A 121 -8.81 0.90 9.95
CA GLU A 121 -9.84 1.75 9.35
C GLU A 121 -9.98 1.54 7.85
N ALA A 122 -8.88 1.18 7.16
CA ALA A 122 -8.90 0.84 5.75
C ALA A 122 -9.56 -0.53 5.49
N SER A 123 -9.56 -1.42 6.47
CA SER A 123 -10.15 -2.77 6.34
C SER A 123 -11.65 -2.69 6.05
N GLY A 124 -12.08 -3.32 4.94
CA GLY A 124 -13.47 -3.32 4.50
C GLY A 124 -13.92 -2.02 3.82
N GLN A 125 -13.02 -1.09 3.54
CA GLN A 125 -13.31 0.16 2.84
C GLN A 125 -12.93 0.05 1.34
N ASP A 126 -13.71 0.72 0.51
CA ASP A 126 -13.47 0.77 -0.93
C ASP A 126 -12.36 1.76 -1.31
N ASP A 127 -12.19 2.81 -0.49
CA ASP A 127 -11.19 3.84 -0.72
C ASP A 127 -9.83 3.48 -0.11
N VAL A 128 -8.77 3.92 -0.79
CA VAL A 128 -7.43 3.99 -0.21
C VAL A 128 -7.34 5.24 0.67
N LEU A 129 -6.97 5.07 1.93
CA LEU A 129 -6.72 6.16 2.85
C LEU A 129 -5.33 6.74 2.57
N VAL A 130 -5.26 8.07 2.40
CA VAL A 130 -4.01 8.79 2.15
C VAL A 130 -3.86 9.88 3.18
N GLY A 131 -2.68 10.01 3.77
CA GLY A 131 -2.41 11.06 4.73
C GLY A 131 -0.93 11.13 5.11
N ARG A 132 -0.63 11.80 6.22
CA ARG A 132 0.74 12.07 6.65
C ARG A 132 1.55 12.79 5.56
N ILE A 133 0.86 13.59 4.73
CA ILE A 133 1.43 14.29 3.57
C ILE A 133 2.29 15.44 4.06
N ARG A 134 3.58 15.39 3.75
CA ARG A 134 4.56 16.39 4.17
C ARG A 134 5.71 16.50 3.19
N GLN A 135 6.39 17.65 3.21
CA GLN A 135 7.63 17.83 2.46
C GLN A 135 8.70 16.87 3.01
N ASP A 136 9.48 16.28 2.13
CA ASP A 136 10.70 15.60 2.52
C ASP A 136 11.77 16.66 2.84
N ILE A 137 12.10 16.79 4.11
CA ILE A 137 13.08 17.78 4.58
C ILE A 137 14.53 17.45 4.19
N SER A 138 14.79 16.25 3.67
CA SER A 138 16.10 15.86 3.16
C SER A 138 16.34 16.28 1.71
N ASP A 139 15.28 16.69 1.01
CA ASP A 139 15.34 17.17 -0.37
C ASP A 139 15.30 18.71 -0.41
N PRO A 140 16.45 19.40 -0.63
CA PRO A 140 16.51 20.84 -0.71
C PRO A 140 15.83 21.43 -1.96
N SER A 141 15.50 20.61 -2.95
CA SER A 141 14.83 21.02 -4.19
C SER A 141 13.30 21.18 -4.02
N ASN A 142 12.73 20.76 -2.90
CA ASN A 142 11.29 20.73 -2.61
C ASN A 142 10.46 19.91 -3.64
N ARG A 143 11.09 18.93 -4.29
CA ARG A 143 10.42 18.05 -5.24
C ARG A 143 9.91 16.76 -4.62
N SER A 144 10.27 16.47 -3.38
CA SER A 144 9.96 15.20 -2.74
C SER A 144 8.91 15.34 -1.66
N ILE A 145 7.90 14.48 -1.73
CA ILE A 145 6.80 14.40 -0.76
C ILE A 145 6.82 13.04 -0.09
N ALA A 146 6.78 13.06 1.23
CA ALA A 146 6.55 11.86 2.02
C ALA A 146 5.07 11.77 2.41
N MET A 147 4.49 10.55 2.29
CA MET A 147 3.10 10.28 2.66
C MET A 147 2.94 8.86 3.18
N PHE A 148 1.81 8.58 3.79
CA PHE A 148 1.43 7.26 4.25
C PHE A 148 0.06 6.89 3.68
N VAL A 149 -0.04 5.67 3.16
CA VAL A 149 -1.28 5.16 2.59
C VAL A 149 -1.68 3.84 3.25
N SER A 150 -2.99 3.57 3.28
CA SER A 150 -3.51 2.28 3.72
C SER A 150 -4.72 1.90 2.89
N GLY A 151 -4.74 0.68 2.38
CA GLY A 151 -5.80 0.19 1.50
C GLY A 151 -6.13 -1.28 1.71
N ASP A 152 -7.38 -1.65 1.46
CA ASP A 152 -7.82 -3.03 1.57
C ASP A 152 -7.39 -3.82 0.33
N GLN A 153 -6.42 -4.72 0.52
CA GLN A 153 -5.86 -5.55 -0.55
C GLN A 153 -6.87 -6.55 -1.15
N LEU A 154 -7.94 -6.89 -0.44
CA LEU A 154 -8.98 -7.80 -0.92
C LEU A 154 -10.07 -7.08 -1.71
N LEU A 155 -10.21 -5.77 -1.51
CA LEU A 155 -11.17 -4.90 -2.22
C LEU A 155 -10.45 -4.11 -3.31
N LYS A 156 -9.93 -2.93 -2.98
CA LYS A 156 -9.27 -2.04 -3.95
C LYS A 156 -8.02 -2.67 -4.57
N GLY A 157 -7.30 -3.49 -3.83
CA GLY A 157 -6.15 -4.24 -4.36
C GLY A 157 -6.53 -5.45 -5.25
N ALA A 158 -7.81 -5.84 -5.32
CA ALA A 158 -8.23 -7.05 -6.04
C ALA A 158 -9.61 -6.90 -6.70
N ALA A 159 -10.64 -7.52 -6.14
CA ALA A 159 -11.95 -7.68 -6.78
C ALA A 159 -12.64 -6.36 -7.12
N LEU A 160 -12.66 -5.40 -6.19
CA LEU A 160 -13.29 -4.10 -6.42
C LEU A 160 -12.61 -3.33 -7.57
N ASN A 161 -11.30 -3.34 -7.63
CA ASN A 161 -10.58 -2.65 -8.69
C ASN A 161 -10.89 -3.23 -10.07
N GLY A 162 -11.01 -4.56 -10.18
CA GLY A 162 -11.44 -5.23 -11.41
C GLY A 162 -12.84 -4.78 -11.86
N ILE A 163 -13.79 -4.69 -10.92
CA ILE A 163 -15.16 -4.22 -11.19
C ILE A 163 -15.12 -2.75 -11.64
N GLN A 164 -14.41 -1.88 -10.96
CA GLN A 164 -14.30 -0.45 -11.30
C GLN A 164 -13.65 -0.23 -12.67
N ILE A 165 -12.67 -1.03 -13.05
CA ILE A 165 -12.10 -1.02 -14.40
C ILE A 165 -13.16 -1.40 -15.44
N ALA A 166 -13.93 -2.47 -15.20
CA ALA A 166 -15.01 -2.89 -16.10
C ALA A 166 -16.08 -1.79 -16.24
N GLU A 167 -16.50 -1.16 -15.16
CA GLU A 167 -17.43 -0.02 -15.17
C GLU A 167 -16.90 1.15 -16.01
N LEU A 168 -15.62 1.48 -15.89
CA LEU A 168 -14.99 2.51 -16.70
C LEU A 168 -14.97 2.17 -18.19
N LEU A 169 -14.70 0.90 -18.54
CA LEU A 169 -14.73 0.44 -19.92
C LEU A 169 -16.13 0.55 -20.51
N VAL A 170 -17.16 0.12 -19.78
CA VAL A 170 -18.57 0.23 -20.21
C VAL A 170 -18.98 1.69 -20.37
N LYS A 171 -18.65 2.54 -19.38
CA LYS A 171 -18.96 3.99 -19.43
C LYS A 171 -18.32 4.69 -20.62
N ASN A 172 -17.15 4.28 -21.05
CA ASN A 172 -16.43 4.83 -22.20
C ASN A 172 -16.78 4.12 -23.53
N GLY A 173 -17.80 3.27 -23.57
CA GLY A 173 -18.27 2.61 -24.78
C GLY A 173 -17.42 1.48 -25.32
N LEU A 174 -16.37 1.08 -24.58
CA LEU A 174 -15.47 0.00 -25.02
C LEU A 174 -16.08 -1.42 -24.89
N GLY A 175 -17.30 -1.52 -24.34
CA GLY A 175 -18.05 -2.78 -24.26
C GLY A 175 -19.14 -2.96 -25.34
N ALA A 176 -19.40 -1.94 -26.16
CA ALA A 176 -20.49 -1.96 -27.15
C ALA A 176 -20.11 -2.51 -28.54
N ALA A 177 -18.88 -2.97 -28.72
CA ALA A 177 -18.37 -3.42 -30.02
C ALA A 177 -18.45 -4.94 -30.25
N ALA A 178 -19.24 -5.68 -29.47
CA ALA A 178 -19.41 -7.14 -29.58
C ALA A 178 -20.89 -7.57 -29.50
N ALA A 179 -21.76 -6.92 -30.28
CA ALA A 179 -23.13 -7.39 -30.51
C ALA A 179 -23.43 -7.40 -32.02
#